data_35a875fb9a5778121292b01dd7b71a2d
#
_entry.id   35a875fb9a5778121292b01dd7b71a2d
#
_cell.length_a   1.000
_cell.length_b   1.000
_cell.length_c   1.000
_cell.angle_alpha   90.00
_cell.angle_beta   90.00
_cell.angle_gamma   90.00
#
_symmetry.space_group_name_H-M   'P 1'
#
loop_
_entity.id
_entity.type
_entity.pdbx_description
1 polymer ?
#
loop_
_entity_poly.entity_id
_entity_poly.type
_entity_poly.pdbx_seq_one_letter_code
_entity_poly.pdbx_strand_id
1 'polypeptide(L)'
;MTILKRVKSAKVGGMLAALILAVVVISCNVFSSSAQPALNTQLLWYGQSAFKLTTPTGKVLLIDPWLTNPVNPTGKADLAKLDRADLILITHGHFDHVGDAAAIAQRTKAKLVSTADLGQALVNYGSYPKNLVGLETQGNFGGELTLLNGDVKVAFIPAVHSSAVASDGSPAQYAGNPGGFLISVRNGPTIYHTGDTDLFQDMTLIPRFGKVSLMLACIGDHFTMGPARAAEAVKLVNPAAVVPMHFGTFPALTGTPEAFSQALRQQGVKSQLRVMKVGETIKL
;
A
#
# COMPACT_ATOMS: atom_id res chain seq x y z
N MET A 1 94.44 14.20 -0.92
CA MET A 1 95.24 13.83 0.25
C MET A 1 94.50 12.75 0.99
N THR A 2 94.74 11.52 0.63
CA THR A 2 95.39 10.45 1.41
C THR A 2 94.95 10.44 2.87
N ILE A 3 94.29 9.41 3.39
CA ILE A 3 94.91 8.22 3.94
C ILE A 3 93.89 7.11 4.17
N LEU A 4 94.19 5.94 3.60
CA LEU A 4 93.67 4.62 4.01
C LEU A 4 94.11 4.31 5.44
N LYS A 5 93.21 3.63 6.23
CA LYS A 5 93.74 2.61 7.16
C LYS A 5 92.79 1.40 7.22
N ARG A 6 93.46 0.32 7.10
CA ARG A 6 93.07 -1.09 7.01
C ARG A 6 92.76 -1.71 8.37
N VAL A 7 91.91 -2.75 8.32
CA VAL A 7 91.98 -4.10 8.96
C VAL A 7 91.50 -4.20 10.40
N LYS A 8 90.50 -5.09 10.68
CA LYS A 8 90.77 -6.51 10.99
C LYS A 8 89.49 -7.30 11.08
N SER A 9 89.55 -8.48 10.47
CA SER A 9 88.64 -9.62 10.59
C SER A 9 88.63 -10.16 12.04
N ALA A 10 87.42 -10.56 12.50
CA ALA A 10 87.29 -11.59 13.52
C ALA A 10 86.06 -12.46 13.19
N LYS A 11 86.37 -13.73 13.15
CA LYS A 11 85.46 -14.86 12.93
C LYS A 11 84.67 -15.15 14.21
N VAL A 12 83.58 -15.90 13.97
CA VAL A 12 83.00 -16.99 14.76
C VAL A 12 81.72 -16.67 15.53
N GLY A 13 80.78 -17.47 15.29
CA GLY A 13 79.71 -17.76 16.24
C GLY A 13 78.32 -17.95 15.53
N GLY A 14 78.12 -19.16 15.07
CA GLY A 14 76.75 -19.53 14.55
C GLY A 14 75.78 -19.59 15.68
N MET A 15 74.58 -19.04 15.42
CA MET A 15 73.41 -19.40 16.16
C MET A 15 72.24 -19.42 15.17
N LEU A 16 71.72 -20.63 14.99
CA LEU A 16 70.50 -20.91 14.26
C LEU A 16 69.31 -20.15 14.94
N ALA A 17 68.86 -19.10 14.36
CA ALA A 17 67.56 -18.51 14.72
C ALA A 17 66.49 -19.12 13.86
N ALA A 18 65.68 -20.04 14.43
CA ALA A 18 64.52 -20.60 13.81
C ALA A 18 63.44 -19.51 13.67
N LEU A 19 63.16 -19.10 12.45
CA LEU A 19 62.08 -18.19 12.14
C LEU A 19 60.74 -18.99 12.18
N ILE A 20 59.99 -18.83 13.29
CA ILE A 20 58.60 -19.34 13.38
C ILE A 20 57.75 -18.41 12.56
N LEU A 21 57.32 -18.85 11.39
CA LEU A 21 56.34 -18.16 10.53
C LEU A 21 54.95 -18.47 11.10
N ALA A 22 54.40 -17.54 11.93
CA ALA A 22 53.02 -17.62 12.39
C ALA A 22 52.11 -17.27 11.22
N VAL A 23 51.52 -18.28 10.56
CA VAL A 23 50.46 -18.09 9.57
C VAL A 23 49.16 -17.77 10.35
N VAL A 24 48.81 -16.50 10.40
CA VAL A 24 47.49 -16.05 10.88
C VAL A 24 46.49 -16.36 9.79
N VAL A 25 45.75 -17.48 9.91
CA VAL A 25 44.60 -17.79 9.08
C VAL A 25 43.45 -16.90 9.56
N ILE A 26 43.22 -15.77 8.89
CA ILE A 26 42.04 -14.97 9.06
C ILE A 26 40.88 -15.75 8.38
N SER A 27 40.13 -16.50 9.18
CA SER A 27 38.86 -17.10 8.74
C SER A 27 37.86 -15.96 8.50
N CYS A 28 37.76 -15.48 7.27
CA CYS A 28 36.64 -14.66 6.86
C CYS A 28 35.38 -15.54 6.91
N ASN A 29 34.67 -15.48 8.02
CA ASN A 29 33.29 -15.94 8.08
C ASN A 29 32.47 -15.06 7.14
N VAL A 30 32.33 -15.48 5.89
CA VAL A 30 31.34 -14.95 4.97
C VAL A 30 30.00 -15.39 5.53
N PHE A 31 29.38 -14.52 6.33
CA PHE A 31 27.96 -14.66 6.63
C PHE A 31 27.22 -14.61 5.29
N SER A 32 26.97 -15.76 4.69
CA SER A 32 25.96 -15.89 3.65
C SER A 32 24.64 -15.53 4.29
N SER A 33 24.26 -14.25 4.19
CA SER A 33 22.88 -13.85 4.39
C SER A 33 22.08 -14.66 3.36
N SER A 34 21.47 -15.75 3.79
CA SER A 34 20.44 -16.41 3.01
C SER A 34 19.32 -15.38 2.85
N ALA A 35 19.31 -14.70 1.71
CA ALA A 35 18.17 -13.85 1.35
C ALA A 35 16.95 -14.76 1.40
N GLN A 36 16.09 -14.58 2.39
CA GLN A 36 14.78 -15.21 2.38
C GLN A 36 14.14 -14.87 1.03
N PRO A 37 13.51 -15.83 0.35
CA PRO A 37 12.82 -15.55 -0.91
C PRO A 37 11.88 -14.38 -0.65
N ALA A 38 12.01 -13.33 -1.45
CA ALA A 38 11.18 -12.16 -1.34
C ALA A 38 9.72 -12.61 -1.44
N LEU A 39 8.95 -12.38 -0.38
CA LEU A 39 7.53 -12.68 -0.38
C LEU A 39 6.89 -11.82 -1.47
N ASN A 40 6.02 -12.41 -2.30
CA ASN A 40 5.26 -11.64 -3.27
C ASN A 40 4.33 -10.67 -2.53
N THR A 41 4.06 -9.51 -3.12
CA THR A 41 2.99 -8.65 -2.66
C THR A 41 1.67 -9.43 -2.66
N GLN A 42 0.91 -9.36 -1.59
CA GLN A 42 -0.37 -10.04 -1.43
C GLN A 42 -1.48 -9.02 -1.26
N LEU A 43 -2.61 -9.27 -1.88
CA LEU A 43 -3.82 -8.46 -1.75
C LEU A 43 -4.98 -9.36 -1.33
N LEU A 44 -5.59 -9.06 -0.18
CA LEU A 44 -6.80 -9.70 0.34
C LEU A 44 -7.94 -8.71 0.23
N TRP A 45 -9.10 -9.16 -0.29
CA TRP A 45 -10.33 -8.38 -0.34
C TRP A 45 -11.32 -8.80 0.75
N TYR A 46 -11.76 -7.84 1.57
CA TYR A 46 -12.76 -8.08 2.62
C TYR A 46 -14.21 -7.78 2.19
N GLY A 47 -14.42 -7.37 0.94
CA GLY A 47 -15.71 -6.85 0.45
C GLY A 47 -15.74 -5.33 0.38
N GLN A 48 -16.76 -4.75 -0.24
CA GLN A 48 -16.90 -3.32 -0.49
C GLN A 48 -15.60 -2.73 -1.09
N SER A 49 -15.02 -1.71 -0.47
CA SER A 49 -13.72 -1.14 -0.83
C SER A 49 -12.58 -1.54 0.11
N ALA A 50 -12.82 -2.55 0.99
CA ALA A 50 -11.90 -2.91 2.06
C ALA A 50 -10.84 -3.92 1.60
N PHE A 51 -9.56 -3.52 1.62
CA PHE A 51 -8.43 -4.36 1.23
C PHE A 51 -7.33 -4.41 2.28
N LYS A 52 -6.64 -5.55 2.34
CA LYS A 52 -5.36 -5.69 3.03
C LYS A 52 -4.26 -5.96 2.02
N LEU A 53 -3.26 -5.08 1.99
CA LEU A 53 -2.06 -5.21 1.18
C LEU A 53 -0.91 -5.64 2.10
N THR A 54 -0.23 -6.75 1.76
CA THR A 54 0.99 -7.18 2.44
C THR A 54 2.17 -7.06 1.47
N THR A 55 3.18 -6.28 1.86
CA THR A 55 4.38 -6.06 1.03
C THR A 55 5.34 -7.25 1.08
N PRO A 56 6.32 -7.36 0.16
CA PRO A 56 7.36 -8.39 0.20
C PRO A 56 8.18 -8.40 1.48
N THR A 57 8.24 -7.30 2.22
CA THR A 57 8.92 -7.17 3.51
C THR A 57 8.01 -7.49 4.70
N GLY A 58 6.75 -7.90 4.45
CA GLY A 58 5.78 -8.24 5.46
C GLY A 58 5.09 -7.03 6.12
N LYS A 59 5.17 -5.83 5.52
CA LYS A 59 4.40 -4.67 5.99
C LYS A 59 2.94 -4.82 5.60
N VAL A 60 2.04 -4.42 6.48
CA VAL A 60 0.59 -4.55 6.31
C VAL A 60 -0.06 -3.17 6.20
N LEU A 61 -0.70 -2.93 5.08
CA LEU A 61 -1.53 -1.75 4.83
C LEU A 61 -3.00 -2.19 4.74
N LEU A 62 -3.88 -1.47 5.40
CA LEU A 62 -5.32 -1.60 5.23
C LEU A 62 -5.82 -0.39 4.44
N ILE A 63 -6.71 -0.61 3.49
CA ILE A 63 -7.31 0.43 2.67
C ILE A 63 -8.81 0.35 2.88
N ASP A 64 -9.41 1.48 3.28
CA ASP A 64 -10.85 1.63 3.56
C ASP A 64 -11.42 0.46 4.41
N PRO A 65 -10.88 0.20 5.62
CA PRO A 65 -11.06 -1.07 6.32
C PRO A 65 -12.42 -1.20 7.01
N TRP A 66 -13.46 -1.47 6.24
CA TRP A 66 -14.76 -1.91 6.74
C TRP A 66 -14.86 -3.44 6.63
N LEU A 67 -14.15 -4.15 7.55
CA LEU A 67 -14.09 -5.61 7.57
C LEU A 67 -15.45 -6.23 7.92
N THR A 68 -16.22 -5.53 8.78
CA THR A 68 -17.54 -5.99 9.25
C THR A 68 -18.69 -5.68 8.29
N ASN A 69 -18.40 -5.36 7.03
CA ASN A 69 -19.41 -5.09 6.02
C ASN A 69 -20.35 -6.29 5.77
N PRO A 70 -21.59 -6.04 5.30
CA PRO A 70 -22.63 -7.09 5.23
C PRO A 70 -22.30 -8.26 4.28
N VAL A 71 -21.41 -8.06 3.30
CA VAL A 71 -21.04 -9.14 2.35
C VAL A 71 -19.84 -9.94 2.81
N ASN A 72 -19.20 -9.58 3.93
CA ASN A 72 -18.14 -10.38 4.55
C ASN A 72 -18.71 -11.31 5.64
N PRO A 73 -18.93 -12.60 5.36
CA PRO A 73 -19.52 -13.51 6.34
C PRO A 73 -18.61 -13.78 7.54
N THR A 74 -17.32 -13.50 7.42
CA THR A 74 -16.32 -13.69 8.48
C THR A 74 -15.86 -12.38 9.11
N GLY A 75 -16.44 -11.24 8.75
CA GLY A 75 -15.93 -9.90 9.07
C GLY A 75 -15.66 -9.66 10.56
N LYS A 76 -16.53 -10.08 11.46
CA LYS A 76 -16.30 -10.00 12.92
C LYS A 76 -15.09 -10.84 13.36
N ALA A 77 -14.93 -12.04 12.80
CA ALA A 77 -13.81 -12.92 13.10
C ALA A 77 -12.50 -12.37 12.49
N ASP A 78 -12.57 -11.82 11.28
CA ASP A 78 -11.43 -11.18 10.62
C ASP A 78 -10.96 -9.97 11.42
N LEU A 79 -11.90 -9.13 11.85
CA LEU A 79 -11.59 -7.99 12.71
C LEU A 79 -10.96 -8.45 14.03
N ALA A 80 -11.49 -9.49 14.68
CA ALA A 80 -10.96 -9.99 15.94
C ALA A 80 -9.55 -10.59 15.81
N LYS A 81 -9.23 -11.25 14.70
CA LYS A 81 -7.93 -11.88 14.41
C LYS A 81 -6.87 -10.91 13.86
N LEU A 82 -7.28 -9.71 13.44
CA LEU A 82 -6.35 -8.72 12.88
C LEU A 82 -5.49 -8.13 14.01
N ASP A 83 -4.31 -8.65 14.21
CA ASP A 83 -3.37 -8.28 15.27
C ASP A 83 -2.32 -7.25 14.80
N ARG A 84 -2.18 -7.06 13.49
CA ARG A 84 -1.19 -6.18 12.91
C ARG A 84 -1.73 -5.36 11.73
N ALA A 85 -1.49 -4.06 11.78
CA ALA A 85 -1.48 -3.14 10.65
C ALA A 85 -0.35 -2.13 10.88
N ASP A 86 0.43 -1.83 9.85
CA ASP A 86 1.46 -0.78 9.90
C ASP A 86 0.86 0.58 9.50
N LEU A 87 -0.06 0.59 8.52
CA LEU A 87 -0.77 1.77 8.05
C LEU A 87 -2.25 1.47 7.79
N ILE A 88 -3.10 2.49 7.98
CA ILE A 88 -4.49 2.51 7.54
C ILE A 88 -4.64 3.68 6.56
N LEU A 89 -5.05 3.38 5.33
CA LEU A 89 -5.31 4.36 4.28
C LEU A 89 -6.82 4.56 4.18
N ILE A 90 -7.30 5.80 4.26
CA ILE A 90 -8.73 6.11 4.12
C ILE A 90 -8.90 7.13 3.00
N THR A 91 -9.71 6.76 1.99
CA THR A 91 -9.93 7.55 0.78
C THR A 91 -10.83 8.75 1.02
N HIS A 92 -11.88 8.58 1.83
CA HIS A 92 -12.84 9.62 2.17
C HIS A 92 -13.66 9.25 3.42
N GLY A 93 -14.50 10.16 3.90
CA GLY A 93 -15.12 10.07 5.21
C GLY A 93 -16.41 9.26 5.33
N HIS A 94 -16.91 8.60 4.29
CA HIS A 94 -18.12 7.81 4.37
C HIS A 94 -17.94 6.56 5.23
N PHE A 95 -19.04 6.15 5.89
CA PHE A 95 -19.02 5.08 6.91
C PHE A 95 -18.53 3.74 6.38
N ASP A 96 -18.79 3.43 5.12
CA ASP A 96 -18.41 2.18 4.45
C ASP A 96 -16.94 2.14 3.98
N HIS A 97 -16.20 3.24 4.21
CA HIS A 97 -14.75 3.35 4.02
C HIS A 97 -14.01 3.55 5.35
N VAL A 98 -14.56 4.39 6.25
CA VAL A 98 -14.00 4.57 7.59
C VAL A 98 -14.17 3.31 8.44
N GLY A 99 -15.35 2.70 8.39
CA GLY A 99 -15.69 1.41 8.98
C GLY A 99 -15.04 1.10 10.33
N ASP A 100 -14.22 0.06 10.34
CA ASP A 100 -13.56 -0.45 11.54
C ASP A 100 -12.20 0.24 11.84
N ALA A 101 -11.83 1.29 11.08
CA ALA A 101 -10.50 1.89 11.12
C ALA A 101 -10.06 2.35 12.51
N ALA A 102 -10.95 3.04 13.26
CA ALA A 102 -10.62 3.54 14.59
C ALA A 102 -10.33 2.39 15.58
N ALA A 103 -11.15 1.34 15.57
CA ALA A 103 -10.98 0.16 16.42
C ALA A 103 -9.69 -0.59 16.07
N ILE A 104 -9.38 -0.74 14.78
CA ILE A 104 -8.15 -1.35 14.31
C ILE A 104 -6.94 -0.50 14.74
N ALA A 105 -6.98 0.82 14.55
CA ALA A 105 -5.91 1.73 14.92
C ALA A 105 -5.61 1.71 16.43
N GLN A 106 -6.66 1.68 17.27
CA GLN A 106 -6.50 1.58 18.72
C GLN A 106 -5.74 0.32 19.13
N ARG A 107 -5.98 -0.81 18.47
CA ARG A 107 -5.35 -2.09 18.77
C ARG A 107 -3.95 -2.22 18.18
N THR A 108 -3.78 -1.92 16.89
CA THR A 108 -2.54 -2.16 16.15
C THR A 108 -1.54 -1.02 16.24
N LYS A 109 -1.98 0.17 16.65
CA LYS A 109 -1.22 1.43 16.60
C LYS A 109 -0.85 1.86 15.18
N ALA A 110 -1.60 1.39 14.17
CA ALA A 110 -1.43 1.78 12.78
C ALA A 110 -1.67 3.30 12.60
N LYS A 111 -0.74 3.96 11.90
CA LYS A 111 -0.88 5.38 11.57
C LYS A 111 -1.85 5.57 10.42
N LEU A 112 -2.60 6.66 10.46
CA LEU A 112 -3.52 7.06 9.40
C LEU A 112 -2.77 7.71 8.24
N VAL A 113 -3.04 7.22 7.02
CA VAL A 113 -2.69 7.90 5.77
C VAL A 113 -3.97 8.44 5.14
N SER A 114 -4.08 9.75 5.03
CA SER A 114 -5.25 10.44 4.49
C SER A 114 -4.88 11.85 4.03
N THR A 115 -5.81 12.56 3.36
CA THR A 115 -5.69 14.01 3.26
C THR A 115 -5.74 14.64 4.65
N ALA A 116 -5.10 15.80 4.82
CA ALA A 116 -5.00 16.46 6.12
C ALA A 116 -6.39 16.78 6.73
N ASP A 117 -7.31 17.29 5.90
CA ASP A 117 -8.66 17.64 6.35
C ASP A 117 -9.46 16.39 6.77
N LEU A 118 -9.34 15.29 6.03
CA LEU A 118 -9.95 14.03 6.41
C LEU A 118 -9.37 13.49 7.73
N GLY A 119 -8.06 13.53 7.89
CA GLY A 119 -7.42 13.12 9.14
C GLY A 119 -7.90 13.89 10.34
N GLN A 120 -8.04 15.23 10.21
CA GLN A 120 -8.59 16.07 11.26
C GLN A 120 -10.06 15.76 11.55
N ALA A 121 -10.87 15.52 10.51
CA ALA A 121 -12.28 15.16 10.67
C ALA A 121 -12.43 13.80 11.37
N LEU A 122 -11.60 12.80 11.02
CA LEU A 122 -11.62 11.49 11.66
C LEU A 122 -11.22 11.54 13.14
N VAL A 123 -10.28 12.42 13.53
CA VAL A 123 -9.95 12.65 14.93
C VAL A 123 -11.12 13.28 15.67
N ASN A 124 -11.76 14.29 15.07
CA ASN A 124 -12.80 15.07 15.73
C ASN A 124 -14.14 14.35 15.80
N TYR A 125 -14.48 13.57 14.76
CA TYR A 125 -15.82 13.01 14.57
C TYR A 125 -15.84 11.50 14.34
N GLY A 126 -14.70 10.90 13.91
CA GLY A 126 -14.57 9.48 13.56
C GLY A 126 -13.90 8.63 14.64
N SER A 127 -13.66 9.17 15.84
CA SER A 127 -13.01 8.47 16.96
C SER A 127 -11.61 7.90 16.65
N TYR A 128 -10.95 8.40 15.61
CA TYR A 128 -9.59 7.95 15.28
C TYR A 128 -8.59 8.50 16.32
N PRO A 129 -7.64 7.69 16.83
CA PRO A 129 -6.70 8.15 17.87
C PRO A 129 -5.81 9.29 17.38
N LYS A 130 -5.89 10.46 18.02
CA LYS A 130 -5.17 11.68 17.62
C LYS A 130 -3.65 11.48 17.50
N ASN A 131 -3.05 10.67 18.37
CA ASN A 131 -1.62 10.38 18.37
C ASN A 131 -1.15 9.48 17.21
N LEU A 132 -2.07 8.95 16.40
CA LEU A 132 -1.80 8.14 15.22
C LEU A 132 -2.04 8.92 13.91
N VAL A 133 -2.28 10.22 14.01
CA VAL A 133 -2.49 11.14 12.89
C VAL A 133 -1.43 12.23 12.95
N GLY A 134 -0.56 12.31 11.97
CA GLY A 134 0.56 13.27 11.96
C GLY A 134 0.99 13.64 10.55
N LEU A 135 1.72 14.74 10.43
CA LEU A 135 2.18 15.28 9.14
C LEU A 135 2.98 14.28 8.31
N GLU A 136 3.65 13.33 8.96
CA GLU A 136 4.45 12.30 8.29
C GLU A 136 3.62 11.28 7.49
N THR A 137 2.31 11.22 7.74
CA THR A 137 1.38 10.31 7.06
C THR A 137 0.17 11.02 6.46
N GLN A 138 0.09 12.33 6.61
CA GLN A 138 -0.93 13.16 5.98
C GLN A 138 -0.39 13.86 4.73
N GLY A 139 -1.21 13.95 3.71
CA GLY A 139 -0.86 14.64 2.47
C GLY A 139 -2.05 15.38 1.88
N ASN A 140 -1.96 15.67 0.60
CA ASN A 140 -3.05 16.22 -0.20
C ASN A 140 -2.83 15.89 -1.68
N PHE A 141 -3.82 16.15 -2.52
CA PHE A 141 -3.74 15.88 -3.96
C PHE A 141 -2.55 16.57 -4.60
N GLY A 142 -1.83 15.81 -5.45
CA GLY A 142 -0.56 16.22 -6.02
C GLY A 142 0.66 15.89 -5.14
N GLY A 143 0.45 15.45 -3.89
CA GLY A 143 1.51 14.99 -2.99
C GLY A 143 1.76 13.48 -3.07
N GLU A 144 3.00 13.08 -2.78
CA GLU A 144 3.41 11.67 -2.60
C GLU A 144 4.17 11.53 -1.29
N LEU A 145 3.81 10.55 -0.49
CA LEU A 145 4.49 10.19 0.75
C LEU A 145 5.38 8.96 0.54
N THR A 146 6.60 8.98 1.06
CA THR A 146 7.47 7.80 1.15
C THR A 146 7.39 7.25 2.57
N LEU A 147 6.84 6.04 2.73
CA LEU A 147 6.46 5.46 4.01
C LEU A 147 7.17 4.14 4.27
N LEU A 148 7.17 3.69 5.55
CA LEU A 148 7.71 2.41 5.98
C LEU A 148 9.17 2.20 5.52
N ASN A 149 10.02 3.22 5.73
CA ASN A 149 11.44 3.22 5.29
C ASN A 149 11.61 2.98 3.78
N GLY A 150 10.68 3.52 2.97
CA GLY A 150 10.70 3.41 1.52
C GLY A 150 10.12 2.11 0.96
N ASP A 151 9.46 1.28 1.79
CA ASP A 151 8.77 0.08 1.30
C ASP A 151 7.57 0.41 0.43
N VAL A 152 6.93 1.54 0.70
CA VAL A 152 5.80 2.02 -0.10
C VAL A 152 5.89 3.53 -0.32
N LYS A 153 5.39 3.95 -1.48
CA LYS A 153 5.05 5.32 -1.77
C LYS A 153 3.55 5.41 -2.00
N VAL A 154 2.93 6.47 -1.50
CA VAL A 154 1.50 6.71 -1.62
C VAL A 154 1.28 8.11 -2.17
N ALA A 155 0.79 8.19 -3.40
CA ALA A 155 0.35 9.45 -4.00
C ALA A 155 -1.17 9.60 -3.86
N PHE A 156 -1.61 10.83 -3.59
CA PHE A 156 -3.01 11.19 -3.42
C PHE A 156 -3.61 11.58 -4.76
N ILE A 157 -4.63 10.84 -5.20
CA ILE A 157 -5.30 11.04 -6.48
C ILE A 157 -6.67 11.65 -6.19
N PRO A 158 -7.08 12.76 -6.87
CA PRO A 158 -8.42 13.31 -6.73
C PRO A 158 -9.52 12.32 -7.10
N ALA A 159 -10.70 12.48 -6.51
CA ALA A 159 -11.91 11.75 -6.89
C ALA A 159 -13.09 12.71 -7.05
N VAL A 160 -14.03 12.34 -7.90
CA VAL A 160 -15.28 13.10 -8.11
C VAL A 160 -16.39 12.42 -7.29
N HIS A 161 -16.50 12.85 -6.05
CA HIS A 161 -17.44 12.29 -5.06
C HIS A 161 -17.64 13.29 -3.92
N SER A 162 -18.27 12.89 -2.83
CA SER A 162 -18.39 13.66 -1.59
C SER A 162 -17.63 13.00 -0.45
N SER A 163 -17.42 13.74 0.65
CA SER A 163 -16.72 13.20 1.82
C SER A 163 -17.27 13.86 3.09
N ALA A 164 -17.84 13.04 3.96
CA ALA A 164 -18.34 13.50 5.25
C ALA A 164 -18.17 12.40 6.30
N VAL A 165 -17.90 12.79 7.53
CA VAL A 165 -17.87 11.92 8.70
C VAL A 165 -19.09 12.22 9.56
N ALA A 166 -19.83 11.19 9.96
CA ALA A 166 -20.89 11.28 10.93
C ALA A 166 -20.57 10.37 12.12
N SER A 167 -20.77 10.87 13.33
CA SER A 167 -20.87 10.05 14.54
C SER A 167 -22.34 9.78 14.84
N ASP A 168 -22.63 8.68 15.56
CA ASP A 168 -23.99 8.27 15.88
C ASP A 168 -24.84 9.42 16.44
N GLY A 169 -25.97 9.69 15.77
CA GLY A 169 -26.92 10.72 16.17
C GLY A 169 -26.49 12.17 15.88
N SER A 170 -25.36 12.40 15.25
CA SER A 170 -24.87 13.75 14.90
C SER A 170 -25.01 14.01 13.40
N PRO A 171 -25.21 15.27 12.98
CA PRO A 171 -25.16 15.65 11.58
C PRO A 171 -23.78 15.33 10.97
N ALA A 172 -23.78 14.87 9.72
CA ALA A 172 -22.56 14.62 8.98
C ALA A 172 -21.74 15.92 8.85
N GLN A 173 -20.42 15.81 9.10
CA GLN A 173 -19.47 16.92 9.02
C GLN A 173 -18.61 16.73 7.78
N TYR A 174 -18.36 17.81 7.05
CA TYR A 174 -17.45 17.82 5.91
C TYR A 174 -16.06 17.29 6.31
N ALA A 175 -15.52 16.38 5.53
CA ALA A 175 -14.29 15.69 5.85
C ALA A 175 -13.22 15.82 4.74
N GLY A 176 -13.07 17.00 4.19
CA GLY A 176 -12.17 17.24 3.07
C GLY A 176 -12.70 16.71 1.73
N ASN A 177 -11.93 16.87 0.66
CA ASN A 177 -12.29 16.32 -0.63
C ASN A 177 -11.99 14.82 -0.68
N PRO A 178 -12.82 14.02 -1.36
CA PRO A 178 -12.59 12.59 -1.55
C PRO A 178 -11.41 12.35 -2.50
N GLY A 179 -10.78 11.20 -2.36
CA GLY A 179 -9.66 10.82 -3.23
C GLY A 179 -9.50 9.31 -3.35
N GLY A 180 -8.52 8.93 -4.12
CA GLY A 180 -7.98 7.59 -4.22
C GLY A 180 -6.48 7.59 -3.92
N PHE A 181 -5.86 6.43 -4.02
CA PHE A 181 -4.43 6.26 -3.78
C PHE A 181 -3.74 5.56 -4.93
N LEU A 182 -2.58 6.10 -5.36
CA LEU A 182 -1.63 5.35 -6.17
C LEU A 182 -0.53 4.84 -5.23
N ILE A 183 -0.51 3.53 -5.00
CA ILE A 183 0.36 2.87 -4.03
C ILE A 183 1.44 2.12 -4.79
N SER A 184 2.69 2.58 -4.71
CA SER A 184 3.85 1.92 -5.31
C SER A 184 4.60 1.12 -4.25
N VAL A 185 4.66 -0.20 -4.42
CA VAL A 185 5.37 -1.11 -3.51
C VAL A 185 6.80 -1.28 -4.00
N ARG A 186 7.79 -1.14 -3.11
CA ARG A 186 9.20 -1.32 -3.45
C ARG A 186 9.44 -2.76 -3.95
N ASN A 187 9.99 -2.87 -5.15
CA ASN A 187 10.20 -4.15 -5.85
C ASN A 187 8.89 -4.96 -6.05
N GLY A 188 7.78 -4.26 -6.18
CA GLY A 188 6.45 -4.83 -6.35
C GLY A 188 5.58 -4.01 -7.30
N PRO A 189 4.26 -4.24 -7.27
CA PRO A 189 3.30 -3.56 -8.14
C PRO A 189 3.06 -2.11 -7.74
N THR A 190 2.58 -1.33 -8.72
CA THR A 190 1.88 -0.07 -8.48
C THR A 190 0.38 -0.32 -8.57
N ILE A 191 -0.35 0.00 -7.50
CA ILE A 191 -1.78 -0.26 -7.34
C ILE A 191 -2.52 1.08 -7.29
N TYR A 192 -3.52 1.26 -8.13
CA TYR A 192 -4.45 2.39 -8.05
C TYR A 192 -5.75 1.94 -7.41
N HIS A 193 -6.02 2.40 -6.19
CA HIS A 193 -7.31 2.28 -5.51
C HIS A 193 -8.10 3.55 -5.78
N THR A 194 -9.22 3.44 -6.51
CA THR A 194 -9.97 4.62 -6.96
C THR A 194 -10.62 5.40 -5.82
N GLY A 195 -10.85 4.75 -4.67
CA GLY A 195 -11.87 5.20 -3.75
C GLY A 195 -13.24 5.19 -4.43
N ASP A 196 -14.16 5.98 -3.91
CA ASP A 196 -15.42 6.26 -4.57
C ASP A 196 -15.27 7.45 -5.48
N THR A 197 -15.64 7.27 -6.74
CA THR A 197 -15.49 8.32 -7.75
C THR A 197 -16.44 8.12 -8.93
N ASP A 198 -16.72 9.21 -9.61
CA ASP A 198 -17.14 9.19 -11.00
C ASP A 198 -15.92 9.10 -11.93
N LEU A 199 -16.19 8.90 -13.23
CA LEU A 199 -15.23 9.04 -14.31
C LEU A 199 -14.85 10.52 -14.48
N PHE A 200 -13.55 10.80 -14.56
CA PHE A 200 -13.03 12.14 -14.88
C PHE A 200 -11.82 12.07 -15.82
N GLN A 201 -11.68 13.11 -16.64
CA GLN A 201 -10.69 13.11 -17.73
C GLN A 201 -9.25 13.01 -17.25
N ASP A 202 -8.93 13.60 -16.08
CA ASP A 202 -7.55 13.62 -15.55
C ASP A 202 -7.04 12.25 -15.10
N MET A 203 -7.89 11.22 -15.09
CA MET A 203 -7.43 9.83 -14.95
C MET A 203 -6.36 9.46 -15.99
N THR A 204 -6.33 10.14 -17.16
CA THR A 204 -5.28 10.00 -18.18
C THR A 204 -3.89 10.39 -17.70
N LEU A 205 -3.78 11.18 -16.64
CA LEU A 205 -2.51 11.62 -16.08
C LEU A 205 -1.87 10.57 -15.17
N ILE A 206 -2.68 9.68 -14.56
CA ILE A 206 -2.20 8.68 -13.58
C ILE A 206 -1.06 7.83 -14.15
N PRO A 207 -1.16 7.21 -15.35
CA PRO A 207 -0.08 6.39 -15.89
C PRO A 207 1.19 7.15 -16.26
N ARG A 208 1.15 8.49 -16.29
CA ARG A 208 2.35 9.32 -16.51
C ARG A 208 3.28 9.37 -15.30
N PHE A 209 2.75 9.08 -14.10
CA PHE A 209 3.52 9.07 -12.85
C PHE A 209 3.96 7.66 -12.43
N GLY A 210 3.57 6.62 -13.18
CA GLY A 210 3.98 5.25 -12.98
C GLY A 210 3.05 4.27 -13.70
N LYS A 211 3.62 3.18 -14.22
CA LYS A 211 2.82 2.13 -14.85
C LYS A 211 1.95 1.44 -13.82
N VAL A 212 0.62 1.55 -13.96
CA VAL A 212 -0.33 0.90 -13.05
C VAL A 212 -0.38 -0.60 -13.33
N SER A 213 0.03 -1.41 -12.34
CA SER A 213 -0.02 -2.86 -12.42
C SER A 213 -1.43 -3.40 -12.16
N LEU A 214 -2.13 -2.79 -11.20
CA LEU A 214 -3.47 -3.17 -10.78
C LEU A 214 -4.31 -1.94 -10.48
N MET A 215 -5.54 -1.90 -10.99
CA MET A 215 -6.55 -0.90 -10.61
C MET A 215 -7.65 -1.60 -9.82
N LEU A 216 -7.99 -1.07 -8.65
CA LEU A 216 -9.14 -1.44 -7.84
C LEU A 216 -10.23 -0.42 -8.15
N ALA A 217 -11.22 -0.81 -8.95
CA ALA A 217 -12.18 0.11 -9.55
C ALA A 217 -13.57 -0.06 -8.94
N CYS A 218 -14.15 1.02 -8.42
CA CYS A 218 -15.55 1.03 -8.01
C CYS A 218 -16.46 0.87 -9.23
N ILE A 219 -17.43 -0.06 -9.14
CA ILE A 219 -18.35 -0.40 -10.24
C ILE A 219 -19.82 -0.42 -9.81
N GLY A 220 -20.12 -0.02 -8.56
CA GLY A 220 -21.42 -0.24 -7.92
C GLY A 220 -22.59 0.48 -8.56
N ASP A 221 -22.35 1.51 -9.38
CA ASP A 221 -23.39 2.43 -9.87
C ASP A 221 -24.02 3.23 -8.71
N HIS A 222 -25.13 3.92 -8.92
CA HIS A 222 -25.88 4.72 -7.97
C HIS A 222 -25.07 5.79 -7.22
N PHE A 223 -24.04 5.40 -6.49
CA PHE A 223 -23.17 6.31 -5.72
C PHE A 223 -21.78 6.49 -6.35
N THR A 224 -21.36 5.59 -7.24
CA THR A 224 -20.05 5.58 -7.88
C THR A 224 -20.18 5.37 -9.39
N MET A 225 -19.05 5.14 -10.08
CA MET A 225 -19.11 4.68 -11.47
C MET A 225 -19.93 3.39 -11.55
N GLY A 226 -20.82 3.32 -12.56
CA GLY A 226 -21.37 2.04 -13.01
C GLY A 226 -20.40 1.33 -13.97
N PRO A 227 -20.70 0.07 -14.37
CA PRO A 227 -19.80 -0.76 -15.18
C PRO A 227 -19.27 -0.10 -16.47
N ALA A 228 -20.11 0.66 -17.19
CA ALA A 228 -19.72 1.31 -18.44
C ALA A 228 -18.71 2.46 -18.21
N ARG A 229 -18.94 3.29 -17.18
CA ARG A 229 -18.05 4.41 -16.83
C ARG A 229 -16.75 3.89 -16.24
N ALA A 230 -16.81 2.84 -15.42
CA ALA A 230 -15.63 2.18 -14.88
C ALA A 230 -14.76 1.56 -15.98
N ALA A 231 -15.36 0.98 -17.02
CA ALA A 231 -14.61 0.46 -18.16
C ALA A 231 -13.87 1.57 -18.93
N GLU A 232 -14.49 2.76 -19.09
CA GLU A 232 -13.81 3.92 -19.67
C GLU A 232 -12.68 4.42 -18.77
N ALA A 233 -12.87 4.46 -17.45
CA ALA A 233 -11.81 4.78 -16.49
C ALA A 233 -10.62 3.81 -16.63
N VAL A 234 -10.87 2.50 -16.75
CA VAL A 234 -9.82 1.51 -17.00
C VAL A 234 -9.10 1.77 -18.32
N LYS A 235 -9.80 2.17 -19.37
CA LYS A 235 -9.19 2.54 -20.65
C LYS A 235 -8.29 3.77 -20.52
N LEU A 236 -8.69 4.80 -19.76
CA LEU A 236 -7.89 5.99 -19.51
C LEU A 236 -6.63 5.69 -18.71
N VAL A 237 -6.74 4.88 -17.66
CA VAL A 237 -5.63 4.50 -16.77
C VAL A 237 -4.74 3.43 -17.39
N ASN A 238 -5.30 2.56 -18.24
CA ASN A 238 -4.63 1.46 -18.93
C ASN A 238 -3.76 0.57 -17.99
N PRO A 239 -4.33 0.03 -16.88
CA PRO A 239 -3.62 -0.85 -15.97
C PRO A 239 -3.37 -2.22 -16.60
N ALA A 240 -2.38 -2.98 -16.12
CA ALA A 240 -2.19 -4.36 -16.58
C ALA A 240 -3.36 -5.28 -16.18
N ALA A 241 -3.93 -5.06 -14.98
CA ALA A 241 -5.09 -5.80 -14.49
C ALA A 241 -6.06 -4.85 -13.75
N VAL A 242 -7.32 -5.26 -13.63
CA VAL A 242 -8.34 -4.55 -12.86
C VAL A 242 -9.13 -5.53 -12.00
N VAL A 243 -9.39 -5.13 -10.74
CA VAL A 243 -10.27 -5.80 -9.78
C VAL A 243 -11.48 -4.87 -9.57
N PRO A 244 -12.71 -5.33 -9.81
CA PRO A 244 -13.92 -4.58 -9.45
C PRO A 244 -14.11 -4.59 -7.93
N MET A 245 -14.56 -3.47 -7.38
CA MET A 245 -14.90 -3.30 -5.97
C MET A 245 -16.17 -2.45 -5.83
N HIS A 246 -16.65 -2.25 -4.61
CA HIS A 246 -17.79 -1.40 -4.27
C HIS A 246 -19.07 -1.84 -5.00
N PHE A 247 -19.41 -3.14 -4.95
CA PHE A 247 -20.60 -3.72 -5.55
C PHE A 247 -21.22 -4.81 -4.68
N GLY A 248 -22.52 -5.02 -4.82
CA GLY A 248 -23.23 -6.13 -4.16
C GLY A 248 -23.44 -5.98 -2.65
N THR A 249 -22.93 -4.93 -2.01
CA THR A 249 -23.04 -4.70 -0.57
C THR A 249 -24.43 -4.21 -0.17
N PHE A 250 -25.05 -3.39 -1.01
CA PHE A 250 -26.38 -2.84 -0.81
C PHE A 250 -27.23 -3.06 -2.07
N PRO A 251 -28.57 -3.21 -1.93
CA PRO A 251 -29.47 -3.37 -3.08
C PRO A 251 -29.39 -2.23 -4.11
N ALA A 252 -29.01 -1.03 -3.68
CA ALA A 252 -28.83 0.12 -4.57
C ALA A 252 -27.61 0.00 -5.49
N LEU A 253 -26.61 -0.83 -5.11
CA LEU A 253 -25.39 -1.04 -5.91
C LEU A 253 -25.70 -2.10 -6.99
N THR A 254 -26.22 -1.64 -8.13
CA THR A 254 -26.71 -2.49 -9.22
C THR A 254 -25.61 -2.96 -10.18
N GLY A 255 -24.40 -2.39 -10.09
CA GLY A 255 -23.26 -2.79 -10.91
C GLY A 255 -22.79 -4.21 -10.59
N THR A 256 -22.44 -4.99 -11.63
CA THR A 256 -21.98 -6.36 -11.46
C THR A 256 -20.68 -6.62 -12.22
N PRO A 257 -19.84 -7.59 -11.77
CA PRO A 257 -18.64 -7.99 -12.50
C PRO A 257 -18.92 -8.47 -13.93
N GLU A 258 -20.08 -9.09 -14.17
CA GLU A 258 -20.50 -9.57 -15.49
C GLU A 258 -20.76 -8.39 -16.45
N ALA A 259 -21.52 -7.39 -15.99
CA ALA A 259 -21.79 -6.16 -16.74
C ALA A 259 -20.47 -5.39 -16.99
N PHE A 260 -19.59 -5.35 -15.99
CA PHE A 260 -18.27 -4.72 -16.13
C PHE A 260 -17.39 -5.45 -17.15
N SER A 261 -17.35 -6.79 -17.11
CA SER A 261 -16.65 -7.62 -18.10
C SER A 261 -17.16 -7.36 -19.52
N GLN A 262 -18.49 -7.22 -19.69
CA GLN A 262 -19.08 -6.89 -20.97
C GLN A 262 -18.66 -5.49 -21.45
N ALA A 263 -18.69 -4.49 -20.57
CA ALA A 263 -18.30 -3.11 -20.88
C ALA A 263 -16.81 -3.02 -21.28
N LEU A 264 -15.92 -3.70 -20.56
CA LEU A 264 -14.48 -3.77 -20.91
C LEU A 264 -14.27 -4.32 -22.32
N ARG A 265 -14.98 -5.41 -22.70
CA ARG A 265 -14.90 -5.99 -24.06
C ARG A 265 -15.45 -5.02 -25.12
N GLN A 266 -16.60 -4.40 -24.88
CA GLN A 266 -17.21 -3.45 -25.80
C GLN A 266 -16.32 -2.24 -26.09
N GLN A 267 -15.56 -1.80 -25.10
CA GLN A 267 -14.64 -0.66 -25.23
C GLN A 267 -13.23 -1.07 -25.70
N GLY A 268 -12.99 -2.35 -25.97
CA GLY A 268 -11.71 -2.85 -26.45
C GLY A 268 -10.57 -2.78 -25.42
N VAL A 269 -10.92 -2.72 -24.12
CA VAL A 269 -9.93 -2.69 -23.02
C VAL A 269 -9.15 -3.99 -22.99
N LYS A 270 -7.81 -3.87 -22.84
CA LYS A 270 -6.88 -5.03 -22.83
C LYS A 270 -6.48 -5.46 -21.42
N SER A 271 -6.80 -4.68 -20.40
CA SER A 271 -6.51 -5.00 -19.00
C SER A 271 -7.14 -6.34 -18.60
N GLN A 272 -6.40 -7.15 -17.86
CA GLN A 272 -6.91 -8.42 -17.34
C GLN A 272 -7.95 -8.16 -16.24
N LEU A 273 -9.19 -8.57 -16.44
CA LEU A 273 -10.19 -8.56 -15.38
C LEU A 273 -9.92 -9.69 -14.39
N ARG A 274 -9.82 -9.36 -13.10
CA ARG A 274 -9.71 -10.31 -11.99
C ARG A 274 -10.87 -10.08 -11.02
N VAL A 275 -11.85 -10.97 -11.02
CA VAL A 275 -12.95 -10.92 -10.06
C VAL A 275 -12.54 -11.72 -8.83
N MET A 276 -12.39 -11.03 -7.70
CA MET A 276 -12.06 -11.65 -6.41
C MET A 276 -13.32 -12.06 -5.65
N LYS A 277 -13.21 -13.12 -4.86
CA LYS A 277 -14.22 -13.47 -3.84
C LYS A 277 -13.88 -12.76 -2.53
N VAL A 278 -14.90 -12.43 -1.74
CA VAL A 278 -14.68 -11.91 -0.37
C VAL A 278 -13.88 -12.94 0.44
N GLY A 279 -12.82 -12.49 1.11
CA GLY A 279 -11.87 -13.33 1.83
C GLY A 279 -10.75 -13.94 0.97
N GLU A 280 -10.77 -13.71 -0.35
CA GLU A 280 -9.72 -14.21 -1.24
C GLU A 280 -8.44 -13.37 -1.15
N THR A 281 -7.30 -14.07 -1.15
CA THR A 281 -5.97 -13.45 -1.26
C THR A 281 -5.35 -13.78 -2.61
N ILE A 282 -4.94 -12.78 -3.36
CA ILE A 282 -4.17 -12.94 -4.60
C ILE A 282 -2.73 -12.51 -4.41
N LYS A 283 -1.81 -13.11 -5.20
CA LYS A 283 -0.41 -12.68 -5.31
C LYS A 283 -0.27 -11.75 -6.51
N LEU A 284 0.50 -10.69 -6.32
CA LEU A 284 0.75 -9.65 -7.31
C LEU A 284 2.22 -9.64 -7.75
#